data_48dbeb1e194213002ea6c1187193ab6b
#
_entry.id   48dbeb1e194213002ea6c1187193ab6b
#
_cell.length_a   1.000
_cell.length_b   1.000
_cell.length_c   1.000
_cell.angle_alpha   90.00
_cell.angle_beta   90.00
_cell.angle_gamma   90.00
#
_symmetry.space_group_name_H-M   'P 1'
#
loop_
_entity.id
_entity.type
_entity.pdbx_description
1 polymer ?
#
loop_
_entity_poly.entity_id
_entity_poly.type
_entity_poly.pdbx_seq_one_letter_code
_entity_poly.pdbx_strand_id
1 'polypeptide(L)'
;MSKNKESEKRKFYDDETNPSKNMRAVIINVDDLGLSGAVNEAVIHLAELRRICASSYMVGGVITDGDIRKLSELNIDIGLHLDLTGVFRSSLQGSLKSLILASYLRQLNTEQVTNIIKQQLDAFEDKFGHAPVFIDGHQHIHQLPVIRYCLANELNRRYGGNNAQTDISARITTPLINDFKSWVIYVLGGYAWRKLCEHHHMSTNDYFGGVYDFNANSLKLALLWEKWLIKAPRTTGLSSMFAKIPTSIHTNLSTTLIMCHPAVPDNSWQDEIKVARETEYTWLMSHEFSELIQRKDVKLVNWSNNIAIN
;
A
#
# COMPACT_ATOMS: atom_id res chain seq x y z
N MET A 1 7.74 -47.64 43.28
CA MET A 1 8.24 -47.05 42.02
C MET A 1 7.11 -46.99 41.03
N SER A 2 6.34 -45.92 41.05
CA SER A 2 5.32 -45.64 40.02
C SER A 2 4.78 -44.21 40.23
N LYS A 3 5.53 -43.20 39.84
CA LYS A 3 5.08 -41.77 39.74
C LYS A 3 6.08 -41.07 38.84
N ASN A 4 5.97 -41.20 37.51
CA ASN A 4 6.68 -40.31 36.54
C ASN A 4 6.29 -40.64 35.10
N LYS A 5 5.00 -40.83 34.77
CA LYS A 5 4.54 -40.97 33.38
C LYS A 5 3.30 -40.11 33.01
N GLU A 6 2.82 -39.24 33.90
CA GLU A 6 1.65 -38.39 33.63
C GLU A 6 1.98 -36.91 33.33
N SER A 7 3.23 -36.48 33.51
CA SER A 7 3.60 -35.07 33.28
C SER A 7 4.06 -34.72 31.85
N GLU A 8 4.27 -35.69 30.96
CA GLU A 8 4.72 -35.44 29.58
C GLU A 8 3.60 -35.38 28.54
N LYS A 9 2.35 -35.72 28.89
CA LYS A 9 1.22 -35.67 27.94
C LYS A 9 0.40 -34.37 27.96
N ARG A 10 0.76 -33.38 28.80
CA ARG A 10 0.01 -32.11 28.91
C ARG A 10 0.61 -30.92 28.11
N LYS A 11 1.64 -31.11 27.32
CA LYS A 11 2.31 -30.01 26.61
C LYS A 11 1.99 -29.90 25.12
N PHE A 12 1.03 -30.65 24.57
CA PHE A 12 0.76 -30.64 23.12
C PHE A 12 -0.65 -30.20 22.72
N TYR A 13 -1.49 -29.66 23.63
CA TYR A 13 -2.90 -29.35 23.31
C TYR A 13 -3.36 -27.90 23.57
N ASP A 14 -2.47 -26.97 23.91
CA ASP A 14 -2.89 -25.61 24.30
C ASP A 14 -2.48 -24.46 23.33
N ASP A 15 -2.08 -24.74 22.08
CA ASP A 15 -1.61 -23.68 21.16
C ASP A 15 -2.56 -23.35 19.99
N GLU A 16 -3.73 -24.01 19.90
CA GLU A 16 -4.69 -23.76 18.82
C GLU A 16 -5.80 -22.75 19.16
N THR A 17 -5.88 -22.21 20.36
CA THR A 17 -7.03 -21.39 20.82
C THR A 17 -6.76 -19.88 20.92
N ASN A 18 -5.61 -19.38 20.45
CA ASN A 18 -5.39 -17.95 20.43
C ASN A 18 -5.91 -17.36 19.08
N PRO A 19 -7.08 -16.69 19.05
CA PRO A 19 -7.69 -16.19 17.82
C PRO A 19 -6.82 -15.17 17.08
N SER A 20 -5.83 -14.55 17.74
CA SER A 20 -4.90 -13.61 17.12
C SER A 20 -3.82 -14.28 16.27
N LYS A 21 -3.59 -15.59 16.42
CA LYS A 21 -2.52 -16.33 15.73
C LYS A 21 -2.87 -16.80 14.31
N ASN A 22 -4.10 -16.60 13.85
CA ASN A 22 -4.56 -17.15 12.56
C ASN A 22 -5.22 -16.12 11.64
N MET A 23 -4.92 -14.83 11.85
CA MET A 23 -5.48 -13.73 11.09
C MET A 23 -4.60 -13.36 9.89
N ARG A 24 -5.19 -12.80 8.84
CA ARG A 24 -4.53 -12.20 7.69
C ARG A 24 -4.56 -10.69 7.86
N ALA A 25 -3.43 -10.05 8.12
CA ALA A 25 -3.34 -8.60 8.20
C ALA A 25 -3.31 -8.01 6.79
N VAL A 26 -4.33 -7.21 6.47
CA VAL A 26 -4.52 -6.64 5.13
C VAL A 26 -4.69 -5.14 5.21
N ILE A 27 -3.90 -4.41 4.42
CA ILE A 27 -4.08 -2.99 4.14
C ILE A 27 -4.81 -2.91 2.79
N ILE A 28 -5.99 -2.33 2.77
CA ILE A 28 -6.68 -1.98 1.52
C ILE A 28 -6.40 -0.50 1.26
N ASN A 29 -5.66 -0.22 0.18
CA ASN A 29 -5.24 1.11 -0.21
C ASN A 29 -5.93 1.56 -1.49
N VAL A 30 -6.56 2.72 -1.47
CA VAL A 30 -7.04 3.39 -2.68
C VAL A 30 -5.94 4.30 -3.20
N ASP A 31 -5.50 4.02 -4.42
CA ASP A 31 -4.53 4.86 -5.12
C ASP A 31 -5.22 6.07 -5.78
N ASP A 32 -4.45 7.08 -6.13
CA ASP A 32 -4.85 8.25 -6.92
C ASP A 32 -5.84 9.23 -6.23
N LEU A 33 -5.92 9.29 -4.90
CA LEU A 33 -6.66 10.36 -4.21
C LEU A 33 -6.21 11.74 -4.73
N GLY A 34 -7.14 12.61 -5.07
CA GLY A 34 -6.86 13.90 -5.68
C GLY A 34 -6.87 13.91 -7.22
N LEU A 35 -6.87 12.75 -7.87
CA LEU A 35 -6.94 12.68 -9.34
C LEU A 35 -8.21 13.35 -9.89
N SER A 36 -9.35 13.14 -9.23
CA SER A 36 -10.62 13.79 -9.53
C SER A 36 -11.56 13.81 -8.32
N GLY A 37 -12.61 14.63 -8.36
CA GLY A 37 -13.67 14.62 -7.35
C GLY A 37 -14.33 13.25 -7.21
N ALA A 38 -14.49 12.51 -8.33
CA ALA A 38 -15.08 11.17 -8.34
C ALA A 38 -14.24 10.13 -7.58
N VAL A 39 -12.90 10.24 -7.66
CA VAL A 39 -11.99 9.40 -6.85
C VAL A 39 -12.08 9.78 -5.38
N ASN A 40 -12.06 11.09 -5.06
CA ASN A 40 -12.14 11.57 -3.67
C ASN A 40 -13.43 11.11 -3.00
N GLU A 41 -14.55 11.22 -3.69
CA GLU A 41 -15.86 10.77 -3.19
C GLU A 41 -15.86 9.25 -2.95
N ALA A 42 -15.29 8.47 -3.84
CA ALA A 42 -15.15 7.03 -3.65
C ALA A 42 -14.32 6.67 -2.42
N VAL A 43 -13.19 7.37 -2.20
CA VAL A 43 -12.35 7.18 -1.00
C VAL A 43 -13.16 7.47 0.27
N ILE A 44 -13.88 8.60 0.31
CA ILE A 44 -14.68 9.00 1.46
C ILE A 44 -15.78 7.96 1.76
N HIS A 45 -16.55 7.55 0.74
CA HIS A 45 -17.61 6.56 0.91
C HIS A 45 -17.08 5.21 1.44
N LEU A 46 -15.95 4.74 0.90
CA LEU A 46 -15.36 3.48 1.33
C LEU A 46 -14.78 3.56 2.75
N ALA A 47 -14.22 4.71 3.11
CA ALA A 47 -13.71 4.96 4.46
C ALA A 47 -14.84 5.03 5.49
N GLU A 48 -15.98 5.70 5.18
CA GLU A 48 -17.18 5.71 6.02
C GLU A 48 -17.71 4.32 6.34
N LEU A 49 -17.64 3.42 5.35
CA LEU A 49 -18.03 2.03 5.49
C LEU A 49 -16.93 1.13 6.09
N ARG A 50 -15.77 1.71 6.46
CA ARG A 50 -14.59 0.98 6.97
C ARG A 50 -14.12 -0.15 6.05
N ARG A 51 -14.19 0.08 4.75
CA ARG A 51 -13.80 -0.90 3.72
C ARG A 51 -12.38 -0.72 3.21
N ILE A 52 -11.75 0.41 3.57
CA ILE A 52 -10.37 0.74 3.26
C ILE A 52 -9.63 1.20 4.52
N CYS A 53 -8.32 1.10 4.50
CA CYS A 53 -7.45 1.49 5.61
C CYS A 53 -6.59 2.70 5.27
N ALA A 54 -6.35 2.93 3.99
CA ALA A 54 -5.41 3.94 3.53
C ALA A 54 -5.77 4.45 2.13
N SER A 55 -5.26 5.63 1.81
CA SER A 55 -5.28 6.18 0.46
C SER A 55 -4.01 6.98 0.19
N SER A 56 -3.51 6.97 -1.04
CA SER A 56 -2.33 7.74 -1.43
C SER A 56 -2.69 8.91 -2.33
N TYR A 57 -2.27 10.12 -1.90
CA TYR A 57 -2.63 11.40 -2.50
C TYR A 57 -1.65 11.83 -3.58
N MET A 58 -2.17 12.19 -4.75
CA MET A 58 -1.45 12.81 -5.86
C MET A 58 -1.36 14.32 -5.68
N VAL A 59 -0.19 14.82 -5.35
CA VAL A 59 0.07 16.26 -5.23
C VAL A 59 -0.16 16.96 -6.58
N GLY A 60 -0.80 18.13 -6.52
CA GLY A 60 -1.23 18.86 -7.71
C GLY A 60 -2.62 18.47 -8.22
N GLY A 61 -3.22 17.44 -7.65
CA GLY A 61 -4.60 17.05 -7.88
C GLY A 61 -5.62 17.91 -7.12
N VAL A 62 -6.89 17.59 -7.31
CA VAL A 62 -8.02 18.35 -6.74
C VAL A 62 -8.49 17.70 -5.45
N ILE A 63 -8.34 18.38 -4.33
CA ILE A 63 -8.92 17.96 -3.04
C ILE A 63 -9.35 19.21 -2.26
N THR A 64 -10.53 19.19 -1.68
CA THR A 64 -11.05 20.30 -0.88
C THR A 64 -10.64 20.20 0.59
N ASP A 65 -10.63 21.32 1.31
CA ASP A 65 -10.38 21.30 2.77
C ASP A 65 -11.50 20.56 3.52
N GLY A 66 -12.71 20.49 2.92
CA GLY A 66 -13.82 19.68 3.42
C GLY A 66 -13.50 18.19 3.36
N ASP A 67 -12.98 17.72 2.22
CA ASP A 67 -12.56 16.32 2.04
C ASP A 67 -11.45 15.94 3.03
N ILE A 68 -10.45 16.82 3.19
CA ILE A 68 -9.32 16.59 4.12
C ILE A 68 -9.82 16.45 5.55
N ARG A 69 -10.69 17.36 6.01
CA ARG A 69 -11.28 17.25 7.36
C ARG A 69 -12.04 15.95 7.53
N LYS A 70 -12.85 15.57 6.54
CA LYS A 70 -13.62 14.32 6.58
C LYS A 70 -12.73 13.08 6.63
N LEU A 71 -11.67 13.04 5.82
CA LEU A 71 -10.69 11.95 5.82
C LEU A 71 -9.95 11.84 7.16
N SER A 72 -9.62 12.98 7.78
CA SER A 72 -9.01 13.02 9.11
C SER A 72 -9.95 12.46 10.19
N GLU A 73 -11.24 12.80 10.14
CA GLU A 73 -12.26 12.29 11.07
C GLU A 73 -12.47 10.76 10.90
N LEU A 74 -12.33 10.25 9.69
CA LEU A 74 -12.48 8.83 9.37
C LEU A 74 -11.27 7.98 9.78
N ASN A 75 -10.17 8.62 10.20
CA ASN A 75 -8.96 7.97 10.71
C ASN A 75 -8.37 6.91 9.77
N ILE A 76 -8.30 7.25 8.47
CA ILE A 76 -7.55 6.45 7.48
C ILE A 76 -6.17 7.05 7.27
N ASP A 77 -5.20 6.21 6.96
CA ASP A 77 -3.84 6.67 6.68
C ASP A 77 -3.75 7.32 5.30
N ILE A 78 -3.20 8.53 5.25
CA ILE A 78 -2.92 9.21 3.98
C ILE A 78 -1.43 9.19 3.69
N GLY A 79 -1.07 8.64 2.54
CA GLY A 79 0.29 8.61 2.01
C GLY A 79 0.50 9.55 0.84
N LEU A 80 1.76 9.80 0.49
CA LEU A 80 2.10 10.51 -0.74
C LEU A 80 2.18 9.52 -1.92
N HIS A 81 1.35 9.73 -2.95
CA HIS A 81 1.42 9.05 -4.25
C HIS A 81 2.37 9.80 -5.16
N LEU A 82 3.68 9.49 -5.09
CA LEU A 82 4.71 10.18 -5.86
C LEU A 82 4.39 10.12 -7.35
N ASP A 83 4.31 11.26 -8.02
CA ASP A 83 3.92 11.37 -9.42
C ASP A 83 4.96 12.10 -10.26
N LEU A 84 5.32 11.50 -11.38
CA LEU A 84 6.19 12.08 -12.42
C LEU A 84 5.56 11.96 -13.83
N THR A 85 4.38 11.35 -13.94
CA THR A 85 3.73 11.02 -15.22
C THR A 85 2.28 11.47 -15.31
N GLY A 86 1.66 11.85 -14.21
CA GLY A 86 0.23 12.16 -14.10
C GLY A 86 -0.07 13.64 -13.91
N VAL A 87 -0.70 13.99 -12.80
CA VAL A 87 -1.23 15.36 -12.54
C VAL A 87 -0.19 16.34 -12.05
N PHE A 88 0.90 15.89 -11.43
CA PHE A 88 1.96 16.78 -10.97
C PHE A 88 2.76 17.30 -12.17
N ARG A 89 2.62 18.59 -12.45
CA ARG A 89 3.36 19.23 -13.57
C ARG A 89 4.81 19.45 -13.19
N SER A 90 5.70 18.69 -13.82
CA SER A 90 7.14 18.79 -13.60
C SER A 90 7.90 18.90 -14.93
N SER A 91 9.16 19.27 -14.85
CA SER A 91 10.08 19.30 -15.99
C SER A 91 10.47 17.91 -16.53
N LEU A 92 10.10 16.84 -15.80
CA LEU A 92 10.31 15.44 -16.23
C LEU A 92 9.05 14.80 -16.83
N GLN A 93 8.00 15.59 -17.04
CA GLN A 93 6.72 15.08 -17.53
C GLN A 93 6.89 14.35 -18.88
N GLY A 94 6.44 13.10 -18.92
CA GLY A 94 6.52 12.22 -20.08
C GLY A 94 5.74 10.94 -19.91
N SER A 95 5.79 10.06 -20.89
CA SER A 95 5.14 8.75 -20.76
C SER A 95 5.88 7.85 -19.77
N LEU A 96 5.15 6.92 -19.13
CA LEU A 96 5.76 5.88 -18.28
C LEU A 96 6.91 5.14 -18.99
N LYS A 97 6.74 4.82 -20.28
CA LYS A 97 7.76 4.12 -21.07
C LYS A 97 9.05 4.93 -21.20
N SER A 98 8.94 6.24 -21.49
CA SER A 98 10.10 7.12 -21.59
C SER A 98 10.79 7.29 -20.23
N LEU A 99 10.02 7.42 -19.15
CA LEU A 99 10.55 7.52 -17.80
C LEU A 99 11.31 6.24 -17.37
N ILE A 100 10.73 5.07 -17.63
CA ILE A 100 11.42 3.78 -17.37
C ILE A 100 12.74 3.73 -18.13
N LEU A 101 12.72 4.01 -19.43
CA LEU A 101 13.93 3.96 -20.25
C LEU A 101 15.00 4.93 -19.76
N ALA A 102 14.66 6.19 -19.52
CA ALA A 102 15.58 7.22 -19.02
C ALA A 102 16.15 6.84 -17.65
N SER A 103 15.32 6.25 -16.78
CA SER A 103 15.69 5.79 -15.44
C SER A 103 16.74 4.67 -15.51
N TYR A 104 16.53 3.65 -16.35
CA TYR A 104 17.45 2.52 -16.49
C TYR A 104 18.75 2.89 -17.22
N LEU A 105 18.68 3.81 -18.19
CA LEU A 105 19.86 4.36 -18.86
C LEU A 105 20.59 5.43 -18.00
N ARG A 106 20.11 5.71 -16.77
CA ARG A 106 20.64 6.73 -15.86
C ARG A 106 20.74 8.12 -16.49
N GLN A 107 19.81 8.45 -17.36
CA GLN A 107 19.70 9.74 -18.04
C GLN A 107 18.90 10.78 -17.23
N LEU A 108 18.24 10.35 -16.14
CA LEU A 108 17.55 11.27 -15.24
C LEU A 108 18.54 12.10 -14.44
N ASN A 109 18.37 13.41 -14.42
CA ASN A 109 19.17 14.29 -13.59
C ASN A 109 18.76 14.13 -12.11
N THR A 110 19.69 13.71 -11.27
CA THR A 110 19.46 13.39 -9.85
C THR A 110 18.98 14.61 -9.06
N GLU A 111 19.56 15.79 -9.33
CA GLU A 111 19.16 17.04 -8.66
C GLU A 111 17.72 17.42 -9.02
N GLN A 112 17.36 17.31 -10.29
CA GLN A 112 16.02 17.59 -10.80
C GLN A 112 14.99 16.63 -10.17
N VAL A 113 15.27 15.31 -10.13
CA VAL A 113 14.42 14.31 -9.49
C VAL A 113 14.25 14.62 -8.01
N THR A 114 15.36 14.92 -7.31
CA THR A 114 15.33 15.25 -5.89
C THR A 114 14.50 16.51 -5.61
N ASN A 115 14.61 17.54 -6.44
CA ASN A 115 13.83 18.77 -6.29
C ASN A 115 12.34 18.52 -6.51
N ILE A 116 11.95 17.68 -7.47
CA ILE A 116 10.56 17.30 -7.69
C ILE A 116 10.01 16.52 -6.49
N ILE A 117 10.78 15.58 -5.93
CA ILE A 117 10.38 14.85 -4.73
C ILE A 117 10.18 15.81 -3.54
N LYS A 118 11.10 16.75 -3.33
CA LYS A 118 10.96 17.77 -2.29
C LYS A 118 9.69 18.59 -2.45
N GLN A 119 9.44 19.09 -3.66
CA GLN A 119 8.24 19.87 -3.95
C GLN A 119 6.95 19.11 -3.64
N GLN A 120 6.91 17.81 -3.96
CA GLN A 120 5.71 16.99 -3.65
C GLN A 120 5.58 16.73 -2.15
N LEU A 121 6.68 16.51 -1.43
CA LEU A 121 6.64 16.37 0.03
C LEU A 121 6.22 17.67 0.70
N ASP A 122 6.80 18.81 0.29
CA ASP A 122 6.43 20.13 0.82
C ASP A 122 4.94 20.42 0.60
N ALA A 123 4.46 20.21 -0.63
CA ALA A 123 3.06 20.45 -0.95
C ALA A 123 2.08 19.46 -0.27
N PHE A 124 2.51 18.23 0.02
CA PHE A 124 1.74 17.29 0.83
C PHE A 124 1.63 17.80 2.28
N GLU A 125 2.76 18.17 2.88
CA GLU A 125 2.81 18.67 4.26
C GLU A 125 2.03 19.99 4.41
N ASP A 126 2.15 20.91 3.44
CA ASP A 126 1.35 22.14 3.41
C ASP A 126 -0.16 21.86 3.34
N LYS A 127 -0.55 20.81 2.59
CA LYS A 127 -1.96 20.48 2.37
C LYS A 127 -2.60 19.74 3.55
N PHE A 128 -1.89 18.79 4.16
CA PHE A 128 -2.41 17.94 5.23
C PHE A 128 -1.98 18.39 6.64
N GLY A 129 -0.98 19.27 6.76
CA GLY A 129 -0.45 19.73 8.05
C GLY A 129 0.44 18.73 8.79
N HIS A 130 0.79 17.64 8.16
CA HIS A 130 1.66 16.58 8.72
C HIS A 130 2.40 15.83 7.61
N ALA A 131 3.45 15.09 7.99
CA ALA A 131 4.17 14.20 7.09
C ALA A 131 3.25 13.07 6.54
N PRO A 132 3.49 12.55 5.33
CA PRO A 132 2.76 11.39 4.83
C PRO A 132 3.01 10.17 5.74
N VAL A 133 1.98 9.37 6.00
CA VAL A 133 2.11 8.13 6.79
C VAL A 133 2.94 7.09 6.04
N PHE A 134 2.81 7.06 4.74
CA PHE A 134 3.55 6.15 3.86
C PHE A 134 3.81 6.79 2.51
N ILE A 135 4.75 6.18 1.77
CA ILE A 135 5.10 6.56 0.40
C ILE A 135 4.83 5.40 -0.55
N ASP A 136 4.26 5.74 -1.68
CA ASP A 136 4.19 4.88 -2.87
C ASP A 136 4.38 5.72 -4.13
N GLY A 137 3.87 5.31 -5.29
CA GLY A 137 3.99 6.15 -6.49
C GLY A 137 3.12 5.68 -7.63
N HIS A 138 2.58 6.65 -8.32
CA HIS A 138 1.77 6.47 -9.53
C HIS A 138 2.52 5.59 -10.52
N GLN A 139 1.85 4.57 -11.04
CA GLN A 139 2.47 3.57 -11.94
C GLN A 139 3.74 2.93 -11.36
N HIS A 140 3.88 2.88 -10.03
CA HIS A 140 5.02 2.31 -9.29
C HIS A 140 6.39 2.95 -9.61
N ILE A 141 6.43 4.22 -10.03
CA ILE A 141 7.66 4.92 -10.42
C ILE A 141 8.65 5.11 -9.25
N HIS A 142 8.17 5.13 -8.01
CA HIS A 142 8.99 5.28 -6.81
C HIS A 142 10.10 4.22 -6.68
N GLN A 143 9.92 3.06 -7.29
CA GLN A 143 10.87 1.94 -7.23
C GLN A 143 11.89 1.93 -8.38
N LEU A 144 11.76 2.82 -9.38
CA LEU A 144 12.65 2.86 -10.55
C LEU A 144 14.07 3.34 -10.19
N PRO A 145 15.11 2.92 -10.93
CA PRO A 145 16.48 3.44 -10.77
C PRO A 145 16.52 4.97 -10.74
N VAL A 146 17.50 5.55 -10.08
CA VAL A 146 17.63 6.99 -9.80
C VAL A 146 16.53 7.49 -8.87
N ILE A 147 15.25 7.34 -9.22
CA ILE A 147 14.10 7.84 -8.44
C ILE A 147 14.12 7.26 -7.02
N ARG A 148 14.24 5.93 -6.87
CA ARG A 148 14.26 5.28 -5.56
C ARG A 148 15.38 5.76 -4.63
N TYR A 149 16.54 6.06 -5.19
CA TYR A 149 17.67 6.56 -4.39
C TYR A 149 17.45 8.00 -3.95
N CYS A 150 16.97 8.87 -4.86
CA CYS A 150 16.61 10.24 -4.51
C CYS A 150 15.52 10.26 -3.44
N LEU A 151 14.50 9.40 -3.59
CA LEU A 151 13.39 9.28 -2.65
C LEU A 151 13.87 8.80 -1.27
N ALA A 152 14.59 7.68 -1.21
CA ALA A 152 15.08 7.13 0.05
C ALA A 152 15.97 8.13 0.81
N ASN A 153 16.89 8.81 0.10
CA ASN A 153 17.75 9.82 0.69
C ASN A 153 16.97 11.00 1.23
N GLU A 154 15.96 11.48 0.51
CA GLU A 154 15.15 12.62 0.94
C GLU A 154 14.25 12.23 2.14
N LEU A 155 13.64 11.05 2.14
CA LEU A 155 12.87 10.55 3.28
C LEU A 155 13.74 10.40 4.52
N ASN A 156 14.94 9.82 4.38
CA ASN A 156 15.85 9.69 5.50
C ASN A 156 16.33 11.06 6.02
N ARG A 157 16.59 12.02 5.12
CA ARG A 157 16.98 13.39 5.50
C ARG A 157 15.90 14.13 6.28
N ARG A 158 14.61 13.98 5.89
CA ARG A 158 13.47 14.70 6.52
C ARG A 158 12.97 14.01 7.77
N TYR A 159 12.83 12.69 7.72
CA TYR A 159 12.08 11.91 8.70
C TYR A 159 12.94 10.85 9.39
N GLY A 160 14.23 10.77 9.08
CA GLY A 160 15.18 9.89 9.77
C GLY A 160 15.43 10.40 11.18
N GLY A 161 15.02 9.62 12.19
CA GLY A 161 15.26 9.92 13.60
C GLY A 161 16.71 9.62 14.02
N ASN A 162 17.04 9.95 15.28
CA ASN A 162 18.37 9.72 15.86
C ASN A 162 18.84 8.25 15.86
N ASN A 163 17.93 7.30 15.64
CA ASN A 163 18.20 5.86 15.58
C ASN A 163 18.24 5.32 14.15
N ALA A 164 18.40 6.15 13.13
CA ALA A 164 18.40 5.82 11.70
C ALA A 164 17.12 5.10 11.21
N GLN A 165 16.05 5.12 11.98
CA GLN A 165 14.74 4.62 11.58
C GLN A 165 13.90 5.77 11.03
N THR A 166 13.32 5.56 9.86
CA THR A 166 12.41 6.52 9.24
C THR A 166 10.98 6.25 9.71
N ASP A 167 10.29 7.27 10.22
CA ASP A 167 8.89 7.15 10.69
C ASP A 167 7.87 7.00 9.54
N ILE A 168 8.33 7.08 8.29
CA ILE A 168 7.50 6.92 7.08
C ILE A 168 7.57 5.46 6.61
N SER A 169 6.41 4.87 6.39
CA SER A 169 6.31 3.54 5.76
C SER A 169 6.45 3.62 4.24
N ALA A 170 6.84 2.52 3.60
CA ALA A 170 7.01 2.47 2.15
C ALA A 170 6.30 1.26 1.54
N ARG A 171 5.55 1.48 0.44
CA ARG A 171 4.98 0.38 -0.33
C ARG A 171 6.08 -0.37 -1.06
N ILE A 172 6.11 -1.70 -0.89
CA ILE A 172 6.88 -2.61 -1.75
C ILE A 172 5.94 -3.45 -2.60
N THR A 173 6.44 -3.92 -3.74
CA THR A 173 5.62 -4.64 -4.74
C THR A 173 5.96 -6.12 -4.82
N THR A 174 6.34 -6.76 -3.71
CA THR A 174 6.56 -8.21 -3.66
C THR A 174 5.28 -8.96 -4.04
N PRO A 175 5.26 -9.78 -5.10
CA PRO A 175 4.02 -10.37 -5.60
C PRO A 175 3.32 -11.25 -4.57
N LEU A 176 2.04 -11.00 -4.33
CA LEU A 176 1.18 -11.83 -3.50
C LEU A 176 0.77 -13.12 -4.22
N ILE A 177 0.55 -13.03 -5.53
CA ILE A 177 0.18 -14.15 -6.37
C ILE A 177 1.19 -14.29 -7.52
N ASN A 178 1.33 -15.51 -8.01
CA ASN A 178 2.23 -15.79 -9.11
C ASN A 178 1.56 -15.45 -10.45
N ASP A 179 1.56 -14.18 -10.80
CA ASP A 179 1.10 -13.68 -12.10
C ASP A 179 2.19 -12.86 -12.80
N PHE A 180 2.15 -12.83 -14.13
CA PHE A 180 3.19 -12.21 -14.95
C PHE A 180 3.32 -10.70 -14.71
N LYS A 181 2.20 -9.96 -14.56
CA LYS A 181 2.23 -8.50 -14.37
C LYS A 181 2.87 -8.12 -13.04
N SER A 182 2.47 -8.77 -11.95
CA SER A 182 3.06 -8.55 -10.62
C SER A 182 4.56 -8.82 -10.62
N TRP A 183 5.02 -9.88 -11.30
CA TRP A 183 6.44 -10.16 -11.43
C TRP A 183 7.19 -9.13 -12.27
N VAL A 184 6.60 -8.63 -13.36
CA VAL A 184 7.19 -7.55 -14.16
C VAL A 184 7.39 -6.30 -13.30
N ILE A 185 6.38 -5.87 -12.56
CA ILE A 185 6.45 -4.71 -11.66
C ILE A 185 7.57 -4.92 -10.62
N TYR A 186 7.64 -6.08 -10.01
CA TYR A 186 8.65 -6.40 -9.00
C TYR A 186 10.07 -6.39 -9.56
N VAL A 187 10.30 -7.02 -10.69
CA VAL A 187 11.62 -7.09 -11.34
C VAL A 187 12.05 -5.71 -11.87
N LEU A 188 11.10 -4.89 -12.36
CA LEU A 188 11.38 -3.52 -12.81
C LEU A 188 11.78 -2.56 -11.67
N GLY A 189 11.92 -3.00 -10.45
CA GLY A 189 12.45 -2.14 -9.38
C GLY A 189 12.04 -2.54 -7.97
N GLY A 190 10.95 -3.27 -7.79
CA GLY A 190 10.41 -3.63 -6.48
C GLY A 190 11.41 -4.37 -5.59
N TYR A 191 12.15 -5.31 -6.15
CA TYR A 191 13.20 -6.01 -5.41
C TYR A 191 14.29 -5.04 -4.90
N ALA A 192 14.77 -4.15 -5.76
CA ALA A 192 15.83 -3.21 -5.38
C ALA A 192 15.30 -2.12 -4.42
N TRP A 193 14.05 -1.70 -4.57
CA TRP A 193 13.39 -0.79 -3.64
C TRP A 193 13.23 -1.42 -2.26
N ARG A 194 12.75 -2.67 -2.20
CA ARG A 194 12.68 -3.42 -0.94
C ARG A 194 14.02 -3.46 -0.21
N LYS A 195 15.12 -3.78 -0.92
CA LYS A 195 16.46 -3.80 -0.34
C LYS A 195 16.90 -2.44 0.19
N LEU A 196 16.50 -1.37 -0.49
CA LEU A 196 16.80 -0.02 -0.06
C LEU A 196 15.97 0.37 1.18
N CYS A 197 14.70 -0.01 1.25
CA CYS A 197 13.88 0.17 2.45
C CYS A 197 14.44 -0.59 3.66
N GLU A 198 14.88 -1.85 3.46
CA GLU A 198 15.55 -2.64 4.50
C GLU A 198 16.82 -1.93 5.00
N HIS A 199 17.63 -1.37 4.10
CA HIS A 199 18.85 -0.63 4.44
C HIS A 199 18.57 0.64 5.26
N HIS A 200 17.50 1.35 4.95
CA HIS A 200 17.07 2.58 5.65
C HIS A 200 16.11 2.31 6.82
N HIS A 201 15.89 1.05 7.20
CA HIS A 201 15.00 0.64 8.29
C HIS A 201 13.58 1.20 8.17
N MET A 202 13.09 1.36 6.93
CA MET A 202 11.71 1.78 6.65
C MET A 202 10.75 0.63 6.89
N SER A 203 9.63 0.89 7.55
CA SER A 203 8.52 -0.06 7.64
C SER A 203 7.88 -0.29 6.26
N THR A 204 7.53 -1.53 5.94
CA THR A 204 6.95 -1.90 4.64
C THR A 204 5.84 -2.94 4.80
N ASN A 205 4.96 -3.06 3.80
CA ASN A 205 4.17 -4.28 3.63
C ASN A 205 5.09 -5.45 3.20
N ASP A 206 4.68 -6.69 3.44
CA ASP A 206 5.44 -7.88 3.00
C ASP A 206 5.05 -8.34 1.60
N TYR A 207 3.74 -8.28 1.28
CA TYR A 207 3.18 -8.71 0.00
C TYR A 207 2.29 -7.65 -0.62
N PHE A 208 2.16 -7.71 -1.93
CA PHE A 208 1.42 -6.74 -2.73
C PHE A 208 0.45 -7.42 -3.69
N GLY A 209 -0.82 -7.05 -3.60
CA GLY A 209 -1.93 -7.50 -4.45
C GLY A 209 -2.65 -6.32 -5.11
N GLY A 210 -3.71 -6.62 -5.85
CA GLY A 210 -4.49 -5.61 -6.57
C GLY A 210 -4.08 -5.43 -8.03
N VAL A 211 -3.06 -6.17 -8.49
CA VAL A 211 -2.58 -6.07 -9.89
C VAL A 211 -3.47 -6.92 -10.80
N TYR A 212 -4.04 -6.29 -11.83
CA TYR A 212 -4.79 -6.96 -12.89
C TYR A 212 -4.78 -6.12 -14.18
N ASP A 213 -5.59 -6.49 -15.19
CA ASP A 213 -5.56 -5.86 -16.51
C ASP A 213 -6.52 -4.68 -16.70
N PHE A 214 -7.19 -4.24 -15.63
CA PHE A 214 -8.25 -3.22 -15.64
C PHE A 214 -9.41 -3.52 -16.60
N ASN A 215 -9.57 -4.80 -16.97
CA ASN A 215 -10.64 -5.29 -17.81
C ASN A 215 -11.38 -6.42 -17.06
N ALA A 216 -12.02 -6.07 -15.96
CA ALA A 216 -12.77 -6.99 -15.12
C ALA A 216 -14.19 -6.48 -14.91
N ASN A 217 -15.16 -7.36 -15.06
CA ASN A 217 -16.51 -7.13 -14.53
C ASN A 217 -16.57 -7.48 -13.03
N SER A 218 -17.69 -7.22 -12.39
CA SER A 218 -17.87 -7.45 -10.95
C SER A 218 -17.59 -8.90 -10.54
N LEU A 219 -17.98 -9.89 -11.36
CA LEU A 219 -17.72 -11.29 -11.06
C LEU A 219 -16.23 -11.63 -11.09
N LYS A 220 -15.50 -11.14 -12.10
CA LYS A 220 -14.05 -11.32 -12.18
C LYS A 220 -13.33 -10.61 -11.03
N LEU A 221 -13.79 -9.41 -10.64
CA LEU A 221 -13.27 -8.70 -9.46
C LEU A 221 -13.51 -9.50 -8.18
N ALA A 222 -14.69 -10.05 -7.97
CA ALA A 222 -14.99 -10.90 -6.82
C ALA A 222 -14.00 -12.07 -6.70
N LEU A 223 -13.75 -12.79 -7.80
CA LEU A 223 -12.80 -13.89 -7.83
C LEU A 223 -11.35 -13.44 -7.56
N LEU A 224 -10.95 -12.26 -8.09
CA LEU A 224 -9.62 -11.70 -7.84
C LEU A 224 -9.44 -11.32 -6.37
N TRP A 225 -10.41 -10.62 -5.77
CA TRP A 225 -10.36 -10.23 -4.37
C TRP A 225 -10.35 -11.44 -3.43
N GLU A 226 -11.19 -12.44 -3.71
CA GLU A 226 -11.17 -13.70 -2.95
C GLU A 226 -9.79 -14.36 -3.05
N LYS A 227 -9.21 -14.44 -4.26
CA LYS A 227 -7.88 -15.01 -4.47
C LYS A 227 -6.80 -14.24 -3.70
N TRP A 228 -6.80 -12.91 -3.73
CA TRP A 228 -5.82 -12.10 -3.00
C TRP A 228 -5.96 -12.31 -1.49
N LEU A 229 -7.17 -12.26 -0.95
CA LEU A 229 -7.40 -12.46 0.48
C LEU A 229 -7.02 -13.88 0.94
N ILE A 230 -7.33 -14.92 0.17
CA ILE A 230 -6.93 -16.30 0.50
C ILE A 230 -5.40 -16.47 0.46
N LYS A 231 -4.71 -15.79 -0.46
CA LYS A 231 -3.25 -15.89 -0.59
C LYS A 231 -2.49 -15.00 0.40
N ALA A 232 -3.12 -14.00 1.00
CA ALA A 232 -2.50 -13.24 2.07
C ALA A 232 -2.05 -14.20 3.20
N PRO A 233 -0.81 -14.14 3.65
CA PRO A 233 -0.31 -15.05 4.69
C PRO A 233 -1.09 -14.89 5.99
N ARG A 234 -1.26 -15.99 6.70
CA ARG A 234 -1.79 -15.97 8.06
C ARG A 234 -0.66 -15.70 9.04
N THR A 235 -0.97 -14.96 10.08
CA THR A 235 -0.06 -14.77 11.20
C THR A 235 0.03 -16.08 11.98
N THR A 236 1.05 -16.86 11.72
CA THR A 236 1.37 -18.03 12.53
C THR A 236 2.34 -17.60 13.64
N GLY A 237 2.10 -17.99 14.86
CA GLY A 237 2.97 -17.72 16.00
C GLY A 237 4.35 -18.41 15.96
N LEU A 238 4.72 -18.98 14.83
CA LEU A 238 6.03 -19.54 14.53
C LEU A 238 6.58 -18.81 13.29
N SER A 239 7.60 -17.98 13.52
CA SER A 239 8.49 -17.52 12.47
C SER A 239 8.79 -18.69 11.53
N SER A 240 8.37 -18.61 10.29
CA SER A 240 8.67 -19.66 9.31
C SER A 240 10.18 -19.83 9.24
N MET A 241 10.67 -21.07 9.26
CA MET A 241 12.10 -21.41 9.23
C MET A 241 12.86 -20.88 8.00
N PHE A 242 12.22 -20.12 7.12
CA PHE A 242 12.80 -19.48 5.92
C PHE A 242 12.82 -17.95 5.96
N ALA A 243 12.24 -17.29 6.96
CA ALA A 243 12.32 -15.84 7.13
C ALA A 243 13.55 -15.46 7.97
N LYS A 244 14.73 -15.58 7.38
CA LYS A 244 16.01 -15.15 7.99
C LYS A 244 16.27 -13.66 7.78
N ILE A 245 15.30 -12.77 7.89
CA ILE A 245 15.57 -11.33 8.06
C ILE A 245 14.38 -10.73 8.80
N PRO A 246 14.56 -10.15 10.01
CA PRO A 246 13.49 -9.38 10.65
C PRO A 246 13.31 -8.07 9.91
N THR A 247 12.21 -7.90 9.20
CA THR A 247 11.88 -6.69 8.44
C THR A 247 11.07 -5.67 9.23
N SER A 248 10.68 -5.94 10.45
CA SER A 248 10.14 -4.91 11.35
C SER A 248 10.36 -5.28 12.82
N ILE A 249 10.82 -4.32 13.61
CA ILE A 249 11.11 -4.49 15.04
C ILE A 249 9.81 -4.56 15.88
N HIS A 250 8.62 -4.36 15.31
CA HIS A 250 7.43 -4.07 16.11
C HIS A 250 6.21 -4.98 15.96
N THR A 251 6.13 -5.88 14.97
CA THR A 251 5.01 -6.86 14.95
C THR A 251 5.41 -8.18 14.29
N ASN A 252 4.98 -9.29 14.88
CA ASN A 252 5.11 -10.65 14.32
C ASN A 252 4.06 -10.93 13.21
N LEU A 253 3.49 -9.88 12.58
CA LEU A 253 2.37 -9.96 11.67
C LEU A 253 2.85 -9.67 10.25
N SER A 254 2.81 -10.67 9.37
CA SER A 254 3.02 -10.43 7.94
C SER A 254 1.85 -9.65 7.34
N THR A 255 2.14 -8.50 6.75
CA THR A 255 1.13 -7.56 6.23
C THR A 255 1.05 -7.61 4.71
N THR A 256 -0.16 -7.78 4.19
CA THR A 256 -0.44 -7.74 2.75
C THR A 256 -1.12 -6.43 2.39
N LEU A 257 -0.61 -5.70 1.41
CA LEU A 257 -1.27 -4.56 0.81
C LEU A 257 -2.01 -4.98 -0.46
N ILE A 258 -3.28 -4.60 -0.57
CA ILE A 258 -4.07 -4.73 -1.80
C ILE A 258 -4.44 -3.31 -2.26
N MET A 259 -3.92 -2.92 -3.42
CA MET A 259 -4.27 -1.64 -4.05
C MET A 259 -5.57 -1.75 -4.85
N CYS A 260 -6.31 -0.65 -4.95
CA CYS A 260 -7.45 -0.48 -5.82
C CYS A 260 -7.58 0.98 -6.29
N HIS A 261 -8.38 1.21 -7.34
CA HIS A 261 -8.51 2.50 -8.01
C HIS A 261 -9.98 2.91 -8.21
N PRO A 262 -10.84 2.85 -7.20
CA PRO A 262 -12.25 3.15 -7.37
C PRO A 262 -12.50 4.63 -7.68
N ALA A 263 -13.56 4.91 -8.45
CA ALA A 263 -14.15 6.23 -8.61
C ALA A 263 -15.66 6.10 -8.71
N VAL A 264 -16.43 7.04 -8.16
CA VAL A 264 -17.87 7.10 -8.39
C VAL A 264 -18.15 7.35 -9.88
N PRO A 265 -19.26 6.82 -10.43
CA PRO A 265 -19.65 7.11 -11.81
C PRO A 265 -19.84 8.61 -12.02
N ASP A 266 -19.06 9.20 -12.91
CA ASP A 266 -19.10 10.62 -13.23
C ASP A 266 -18.71 10.85 -14.70
N ASN A 267 -19.58 11.49 -15.47
CA ASN A 267 -19.36 11.79 -16.90
C ASN A 267 -18.58 13.09 -17.13
N SER A 268 -18.26 13.86 -16.09
CA SER A 268 -17.58 15.15 -16.19
C SER A 268 -16.07 15.05 -16.42
N TRP A 269 -15.48 13.86 -16.23
CA TRP A 269 -14.04 13.62 -16.36
C TRP A 269 -13.72 12.38 -17.19
N GLN A 270 -12.48 12.29 -17.67
CA GLN A 270 -11.98 11.18 -18.47
C GLN A 270 -10.67 10.65 -17.88
N ASP A 271 -10.51 9.33 -17.93
CA ASP A 271 -9.33 8.61 -17.49
C ASP A 271 -9.18 7.32 -18.29
N GLU A 272 -7.93 6.87 -18.49
CA GLU A 272 -7.63 5.66 -19.29
C GLU A 272 -8.30 4.39 -18.70
N ILE A 273 -8.46 4.33 -17.37
CA ILE A 273 -9.07 3.21 -16.67
C ILE A 273 -10.43 3.54 -16.03
N LYS A 274 -11.10 4.60 -16.49
CA LYS A 274 -12.37 5.09 -15.92
C LYS A 274 -13.39 3.97 -15.70
N VAL A 275 -13.63 3.13 -16.70
CA VAL A 275 -14.60 2.03 -16.60
C VAL A 275 -14.19 1.02 -15.52
N ALA A 276 -12.91 0.73 -15.40
CA ALA A 276 -12.41 -0.14 -14.34
C ALA A 276 -12.60 0.48 -12.95
N ARG A 277 -12.36 1.79 -12.80
CA ARG A 277 -12.57 2.53 -11.55
C ARG A 277 -14.03 2.47 -11.08
N GLU A 278 -14.97 2.72 -11.98
CA GLU A 278 -16.40 2.66 -11.69
C GLU A 278 -16.86 1.22 -11.34
N THR A 279 -16.27 0.23 -12.01
CA THR A 279 -16.52 -1.19 -11.72
C THR A 279 -15.94 -1.59 -10.36
N GLU A 280 -14.72 -1.14 -10.03
CA GLU A 280 -14.13 -1.35 -8.71
C GLU A 280 -14.95 -0.68 -7.62
N TYR A 281 -15.40 0.57 -7.82
CA TYR A 281 -16.26 1.26 -6.87
C TYR A 281 -17.54 0.47 -6.61
N THR A 282 -18.23 0.06 -7.67
CA THR A 282 -19.46 -0.73 -7.56
C THR A 282 -19.23 -2.02 -6.77
N TRP A 283 -18.14 -2.73 -7.06
CA TRP A 283 -17.76 -3.95 -6.35
C TRP A 283 -17.40 -3.67 -4.87
N LEU A 284 -16.55 -2.70 -4.61
CA LEU A 284 -16.14 -2.34 -3.25
C LEU A 284 -17.32 -1.81 -2.40
N MET A 285 -18.36 -1.24 -3.02
CA MET A 285 -19.59 -0.82 -2.35
C MET A 285 -20.62 -1.93 -2.15
N SER A 286 -20.39 -3.12 -2.72
CA SER A 286 -21.34 -4.23 -2.64
C SER A 286 -21.42 -4.86 -1.25
N HIS A 287 -22.50 -5.60 -1.00
CA HIS A 287 -22.68 -6.40 0.22
C HIS A 287 -21.70 -7.58 0.25
N GLU A 288 -21.49 -8.21 -0.91
CA GLU A 288 -20.59 -9.34 -1.08
C GLU A 288 -19.14 -9.00 -0.72
N PHE A 289 -18.68 -7.79 -1.08
CA PHE A 289 -17.37 -7.31 -0.65
C PHE A 289 -17.31 -7.12 0.86
N SER A 290 -18.37 -6.57 1.46
CA SER A 290 -18.45 -6.40 2.92
C SER A 290 -18.35 -7.75 3.66
N GLU A 291 -19.06 -8.77 3.19
CA GLU A 291 -18.98 -10.12 3.74
C GLU A 291 -17.57 -10.71 3.59
N LEU A 292 -16.94 -10.47 2.44
CA LEU A 292 -15.61 -11.00 2.14
C LEU A 292 -14.54 -10.46 3.10
N ILE A 293 -14.55 -9.15 3.39
CA ILE A 293 -13.57 -8.52 4.31
C ILE A 293 -13.89 -8.72 5.79
N GLN A 294 -15.15 -9.05 6.12
CA GLN A 294 -15.58 -9.35 7.50
C GLN A 294 -15.39 -10.83 7.88
N ARG A 295 -14.83 -11.64 7.01
CA ARG A 295 -14.48 -13.03 7.35
C ARG A 295 -13.60 -13.07 8.58
N LYS A 296 -13.84 -14.05 9.46
CA LYS A 296 -13.13 -14.17 10.75
C LYS A 296 -11.61 -14.29 10.64
N ASP A 297 -11.07 -14.63 9.47
CA ASP A 297 -9.64 -14.77 9.24
C ASP A 297 -8.99 -13.55 8.54
N VAL A 298 -9.74 -12.48 8.28
CA VAL A 298 -9.24 -11.21 7.71
C VAL A 298 -9.29 -10.12 8.78
N LYS A 299 -8.19 -9.36 8.89
CA LYS A 299 -8.09 -8.20 9.75
C LYS A 299 -7.56 -7.04 8.94
N LEU A 300 -8.39 -6.00 8.78
CA LEU A 300 -7.94 -4.76 8.19
C LEU A 300 -7.03 -4.03 9.18
N VAL A 301 -5.89 -3.55 8.71
CA VAL A 301 -4.89 -2.84 9.50
C VAL A 301 -4.44 -1.57 8.79
N ASN A 302 -4.03 -0.57 9.55
CA ASN A 302 -3.45 0.67 9.04
C ASN A 302 -1.93 0.59 8.95
N TRP A 303 -1.31 1.47 8.18
CA TRP A 303 0.14 1.64 8.14
C TRP A 303 0.71 2.16 9.46
N SER A 304 0.04 3.19 10.02
CA SER A 304 0.43 3.87 11.27
C SER A 304 0.31 2.96 12.49
N ASN A 305 -0.61 2.02 12.40
CA ASN A 305 -0.87 1.07 13.46
C ASN A 305 -0.66 -0.34 12.90
N ASN A 306 0.55 -0.81 12.75
CA ASN A 306 0.75 -2.26 12.80
C ASN A 306 0.13 -2.83 14.11
N ILE A 307 -0.65 -2.01 14.79
CA ILE A 307 -1.47 -2.22 15.98
C ILE A 307 -2.91 -2.30 15.48
N ALA A 308 -3.58 -3.38 15.82
CA ALA A 308 -4.96 -3.67 15.50
C ALA A 308 -5.90 -2.50 15.81
N ILE A 309 -6.72 -2.09 14.85
CA ILE A 309 -7.95 -1.34 15.14
C ILE A 309 -8.89 -2.32 15.86
N ASN A 310 -9.09 -2.10 17.15
CA ASN A 310 -10.10 -2.82 17.95
C ASN A 310 -11.49 -2.31 17.61
#